data_98b5b1a3fd52ab9e3cf0323dd53f4d9b
#
_entry.id   98b5b1a3fd52ab9e3cf0323dd53f4d9b
#
_cell.length_a   1.000
_cell.length_b   1.000
_cell.length_c   1.000
_cell.angle_alpha   90.00
_cell.angle_beta   90.00
_cell.angle_gamma   90.00
#
_symmetry.space_group_name_H-M   'P 1'
#
loop_
_entity.id
_entity.type
_entity.pdbx_description
1 polymer ?
#
loop_
_entity_poly.entity_id
_entity_poly.type
_entity_poly.pdbx_seq_one_letter_code
_entity_poly.pdbx_strand_id
1 'polypeptide(L)'
;GQYTLVDFWASWCGPCRSESPHIAELYNTYKDKGLTVLGVAVWDKPENTKKAIKELNIDWPQIIDTGMTPMDLYGVKGIPFILLFGPDGTIIARDLRGEGMKNKVAEVLNNK
;
A
#
# COMPACT_ATOMS: atom_id res chain seq x y z
N GLY A 1 -3.76 18.86 -1.90
CA GLY A 1 -4.20 17.49 -1.92
C GLY A 1 -3.12 16.52 -1.53
N GLN A 2 -3.52 15.31 -1.31
CA GLN A 2 -2.67 14.22 -0.85
C GLN A 2 -2.39 13.22 -1.97
N TYR A 3 -1.16 12.71 -1.99
CA TYR A 3 -0.86 11.50 -2.76
C TYR A 3 -1.23 10.30 -1.90
N THR A 4 -1.75 9.24 -2.51
CA THR A 4 -2.18 8.04 -1.77
C THR A 4 -1.50 6.80 -2.32
N LEU A 5 -0.77 6.11 -1.46
CA LEU A 5 -0.15 4.83 -1.77
C LEU A 5 -1.09 3.73 -1.29
N VAL A 6 -1.58 2.90 -2.21
CA VAL A 6 -2.51 1.81 -1.89
C VAL A 6 -1.80 0.48 -2.08
N ASP A 7 -1.79 -0.32 -1.02
CA ASP A 7 -1.10 -1.61 -0.94
C ASP A 7 -2.12 -2.74 -0.83
N PHE A 8 -2.31 -3.49 -1.93
CA PHE A 8 -3.11 -4.71 -1.90
C PHE A 8 -2.22 -5.86 -1.44
N TRP A 9 -2.61 -6.50 -0.33
CA TRP A 9 -1.76 -7.50 0.33
C TRP A 9 -2.57 -8.56 1.07
N ALA A 10 -1.88 -9.58 1.58
CA ALA A 10 -2.47 -10.59 2.44
C ALA A 10 -1.43 -11.06 3.45
N SER A 11 -1.92 -11.54 4.59
CA SER A 11 -1.05 -12.01 5.69
C SER A 11 -0.19 -13.22 5.31
N TRP A 12 -0.68 -14.04 4.39
CA TRP A 12 0.02 -15.26 3.95
C TRP A 12 1.02 -15.01 2.83
N CYS A 13 1.11 -13.80 2.33
CA CYS A 13 1.91 -13.45 1.16
C CYS A 13 3.32 -13.05 1.59
N GLY A 14 4.32 -13.88 1.32
CA GLY A 14 5.72 -13.60 1.66
C GLY A 14 6.24 -12.31 1.05
N PRO A 15 6.12 -12.11 -0.28
CA PRO A 15 6.55 -10.84 -0.90
C PRO A 15 5.83 -9.61 -0.36
N CYS A 16 4.56 -9.74 0.04
CA CYS A 16 3.84 -8.63 0.69
C CYS A 16 4.50 -8.25 2.02
N ARG A 17 4.87 -9.26 2.81
CA ARG A 17 5.56 -9.03 4.09
C ARG A 17 6.92 -8.36 3.87
N SER A 18 7.61 -8.74 2.80
CA SER A 18 8.91 -8.14 2.45
C SER A 18 8.79 -6.67 2.06
N GLU A 19 7.67 -6.27 1.45
CA GLU A 19 7.44 -4.86 1.09
C GLU A 19 7.03 -4.00 2.29
N SER A 20 6.48 -4.59 3.34
CA SER A 20 5.95 -3.84 4.49
C SER A 20 6.97 -2.89 5.12
N PRO A 21 8.24 -3.28 5.37
CA PRO A 21 9.23 -2.34 5.89
C PRO A 21 9.50 -1.15 4.98
N HIS A 22 9.44 -1.34 3.68
CA HIS A 22 9.62 -0.25 2.71
C HIS A 22 8.47 0.73 2.76
N ILE A 23 7.25 0.22 2.90
CA ILE A 23 6.05 1.05 3.05
C ILE A 23 6.11 1.82 4.38
N ALA A 24 6.53 1.16 5.45
CA ALA A 24 6.68 1.80 6.76
C ALA A 24 7.66 2.98 6.70
N GLU A 25 8.77 2.80 6.01
CA GLU A 25 9.76 3.87 5.82
C GLU A 25 9.13 5.07 5.11
N LEU A 26 8.41 4.83 4.02
CA LEU A 26 7.73 5.88 3.28
C LEU A 26 6.67 6.58 4.12
N TYR A 27 5.87 5.80 4.85
CA TYR A 27 4.84 6.34 5.71
C TYR A 27 5.44 7.28 6.76
N ASN A 28 6.47 6.82 7.45
CA ASN A 28 7.11 7.61 8.49
C ASN A 28 7.79 8.86 7.95
N THR A 29 8.35 8.78 6.75
CA THR A 29 9.03 9.92 6.13
C THR A 29 8.06 10.98 5.61
N TYR A 30 6.95 10.57 5.01
CA TYR A 30 6.11 11.47 4.22
C TYR A 30 4.69 11.69 4.74
N LYS A 31 4.27 11.02 5.82
CA LYS A 31 2.88 11.15 6.33
C LYS A 31 2.48 12.58 6.65
N ASP A 32 3.45 13.41 7.06
CA ASP A 32 3.21 14.82 7.36
C ASP A 32 3.59 15.73 6.19
N LYS A 33 3.92 15.14 5.03
CA LYS A 33 4.40 15.87 3.85
C LYS A 33 3.54 15.65 2.62
N GLY A 34 2.34 15.09 2.81
CA GLY A 34 1.38 14.92 1.73
C GLY A 34 1.20 13.49 1.23
N LEU A 35 1.67 12.49 1.98
CA LEU A 35 1.44 11.08 1.64
C LEU A 35 0.45 10.44 2.60
N THR A 36 -0.61 9.87 2.03
CA THR A 36 -1.51 8.96 2.72
C THR A 36 -1.16 7.54 2.29
N VAL A 37 -1.15 6.60 3.21
CA VAL A 37 -0.93 5.19 2.91
C VAL A 37 -2.17 4.41 3.34
N LEU A 38 -2.65 3.54 2.48
CA LEU A 38 -3.81 2.70 2.75
C LEU A 38 -3.50 1.26 2.36
N GLY A 39 -3.63 0.35 3.30
CA GLY A 39 -3.54 -1.07 3.01
C GLY A 39 -4.93 -1.64 2.73
N VAL A 40 -5.00 -2.55 1.77
CA VAL A 40 -6.25 -3.24 1.43
C VAL A 40 -5.94 -4.74 1.47
N ALA A 41 -6.39 -5.40 2.53
CA ALA A 41 -6.18 -6.84 2.68
C ALA A 41 -7.18 -7.59 1.81
N VAL A 42 -6.67 -8.53 1.01
CA VAL A 42 -7.47 -9.29 0.06
C VAL A 42 -7.20 -10.78 0.22
N TRP A 43 -8.17 -11.62 -0.14
CA TRP A 43 -8.02 -13.08 -0.12
C TRP A 43 -7.53 -13.63 1.23
N ASP A 44 -8.03 -13.05 2.33
CA ASP A 44 -7.52 -13.36 3.66
C ASP A 44 -8.65 -13.38 4.67
N LYS A 45 -8.40 -14.03 5.80
CA LYS A 45 -9.34 -14.02 6.92
C LYS A 45 -9.03 -12.81 7.82
N PRO A 46 -10.05 -12.08 8.29
CA PRO A 46 -9.81 -10.90 9.12
C PRO A 46 -8.91 -11.13 10.34
N GLU A 47 -9.06 -12.26 11.02
CA GLU A 47 -8.23 -12.57 12.19
C GLU A 47 -6.77 -12.74 11.83
N ASN A 48 -6.46 -13.32 10.66
CA ASN A 48 -5.08 -13.48 10.19
C ASN A 48 -4.48 -12.13 9.78
N THR A 49 -5.29 -11.29 9.13
CA THR A 49 -4.87 -9.94 8.76
C THR A 49 -4.53 -9.11 10.01
N LYS A 50 -5.39 -9.14 11.01
CA LYS A 50 -5.16 -8.40 12.26
C LYS A 50 -3.90 -8.84 12.97
N LYS A 51 -3.62 -10.15 12.97
CA LYS A 51 -2.41 -10.70 13.56
C LYS A 51 -1.16 -10.19 12.82
N ALA A 52 -1.20 -10.21 11.48
CA ALA A 52 -0.08 -9.75 10.67
C ALA A 52 0.17 -8.24 10.85
N ILE A 53 -0.88 -7.44 10.99
CA ILE A 53 -0.75 -6.00 11.26
C ILE A 53 0.08 -5.77 12.51
N LYS A 54 -0.15 -6.55 13.57
CA LYS A 54 0.64 -6.47 14.81
C LYS A 54 2.06 -6.96 14.59
N GLU A 55 2.24 -8.10 13.93
CA GLU A 55 3.55 -8.69 13.68
C GLU A 55 4.46 -7.78 12.87
N LEU A 56 3.89 -7.08 11.90
CA LEU A 56 4.63 -6.21 10.98
C LEU A 56 4.70 -4.75 11.45
N ASN A 57 4.11 -4.43 12.60
CA ASN A 57 4.06 -3.06 13.14
C ASN A 57 3.47 -2.08 12.12
N ILE A 58 2.36 -2.46 11.50
CA ILE A 58 1.68 -1.62 10.51
C ILE A 58 0.91 -0.51 11.23
N ASP A 59 1.27 0.73 10.96
CA ASP A 59 0.68 1.91 11.61
C ASP A 59 -0.28 2.69 10.70
N TRP A 60 -0.35 2.35 9.43
CA TRP A 60 -1.23 3.04 8.49
C TRP A 60 -2.60 2.36 8.42
N PRO A 61 -3.63 3.11 8.00
CA PRO A 61 -4.99 2.58 7.90
C PRO A 61 -5.10 1.36 7.00
N GLN A 62 -6.00 0.46 7.37
CA GLN A 62 -6.23 -0.81 6.67
C GLN A 62 -7.70 -1.02 6.41
N ILE A 63 -8.03 -1.49 5.21
CA ILE A 63 -9.34 -2.03 4.89
C ILE A 63 -9.19 -3.55 4.90
N ILE A 64 -10.01 -4.22 5.69
CA ILE A 64 -9.97 -5.68 5.83
C ILE A 64 -11.33 -6.27 5.45
N ASP A 65 -11.34 -7.58 5.17
CA ASP A 65 -12.55 -8.32 4.83
C ASP A 65 -13.25 -7.75 3.58
N THR A 66 -12.45 -7.43 2.57
CA THR A 66 -12.93 -6.74 1.37
C THR A 66 -13.57 -7.67 0.33
N GLY A 67 -13.37 -8.98 0.46
CA GLY A 67 -13.71 -9.91 -0.61
C GLY A 67 -12.84 -9.69 -1.83
N MET A 68 -13.43 -9.84 -3.01
CA MET A 68 -12.70 -9.74 -4.30
C MET A 68 -12.91 -8.42 -5.03
N THR A 69 -13.88 -7.62 -4.60
CA THR A 69 -14.31 -6.44 -5.34
C THR A 69 -13.19 -5.43 -5.66
N PRO A 70 -12.33 -5.04 -4.69
CA PRO A 70 -11.26 -4.09 -5.01
C PRO A 70 -10.29 -4.61 -6.07
N MET A 71 -10.00 -5.90 -6.05
CA MET A 71 -9.13 -6.55 -7.02
C MET A 71 -9.72 -6.50 -8.42
N ASP A 72 -11.02 -6.77 -8.52
CA ASP A 72 -11.73 -6.75 -9.80
C ASP A 72 -11.75 -5.35 -10.40
N LEU A 73 -11.98 -4.33 -9.57
CA LEU A 73 -12.06 -2.94 -10.02
C LEU A 73 -10.76 -2.43 -10.64
N TYR A 74 -9.62 -2.86 -10.12
CA TYR A 74 -8.31 -2.38 -10.57
C TYR A 74 -7.57 -3.37 -11.47
N GLY A 75 -8.22 -4.48 -11.81
CA GLY A 75 -7.63 -5.52 -12.66
C GLY A 75 -6.44 -6.21 -12.02
N VAL A 76 -6.40 -6.26 -10.69
CA VAL A 76 -5.29 -6.86 -9.96
C VAL A 76 -5.41 -8.38 -10.02
N LYS A 77 -4.36 -9.05 -10.48
CA LYS A 77 -4.35 -10.50 -10.62
C LYS A 77 -3.43 -11.21 -9.64
N GLY A 78 -2.66 -10.46 -8.88
CA GLY A 78 -1.73 -11.01 -7.89
C GLY A 78 -1.33 -9.95 -6.90
N ILE A 79 -0.73 -10.38 -5.80
CA ILE A 79 -0.26 -9.51 -4.72
C ILE A 79 1.22 -9.84 -4.41
N PRO A 80 2.00 -8.86 -3.89
CA PRO A 80 1.57 -7.50 -3.59
C PRO A 80 1.29 -6.70 -4.86
N PHE A 81 0.35 -5.79 -4.81
CA PHE A 81 0.10 -4.85 -5.89
C PHE A 81 -0.05 -3.46 -5.30
N ILE A 82 0.88 -2.58 -5.61
CA ILE A 82 0.97 -1.26 -4.99
C ILE A 82 0.79 -0.19 -6.04
N LEU A 83 -0.14 0.72 -5.77
CA LEU A 83 -0.51 1.82 -6.65
C LEU A 83 -0.22 3.14 -5.97
N LEU A 84 0.14 4.16 -6.76
CA LEU A 84 0.23 5.53 -6.27
C LEU A 84 -0.78 6.40 -7.00
N PHE A 85 -1.66 7.04 -6.23
CA PHE A 85 -2.66 7.97 -6.73
C PHE A 85 -2.23 9.40 -6.49
N GLY A 86 -2.50 10.27 -7.47
CA GLY A 86 -2.30 11.71 -7.30
C GLY A 86 -3.45 12.35 -6.54
N PRO A 87 -3.29 13.66 -6.20
CA PRO A 87 -4.33 14.39 -5.44
C PRO A 87 -5.69 14.46 -6.14
N ASP A 88 -5.70 14.35 -7.46
CA ASP A 88 -6.93 14.37 -8.25
C ASP A 88 -7.56 12.99 -8.43
N GLY A 89 -6.98 11.95 -7.81
CA GLY A 89 -7.48 10.60 -7.91
C GLY A 89 -6.98 9.81 -9.12
N THR A 90 -6.10 10.37 -9.94
CA THR A 90 -5.53 9.64 -11.07
C THR A 90 -4.43 8.69 -10.60
N ILE A 91 -4.27 7.57 -11.31
CA ILE A 91 -3.19 6.63 -11.03
C ILE A 91 -1.91 7.18 -11.65
N ILE A 92 -0.92 7.47 -10.81
CA ILE A 92 0.39 7.98 -11.23
C ILE A 92 1.32 6.83 -11.59
N ALA A 93 1.29 5.76 -10.79
CA ALA A 93 2.17 4.62 -10.99
C ALA A 93 1.52 3.34 -10.47
N ARG A 94 1.88 2.21 -11.07
CA ARG A 94 1.32 0.90 -10.77
C ARG A 94 2.44 -0.10 -10.52
N ASP A 95 2.10 -1.16 -9.78
CA ASP A 95 2.97 -2.30 -9.53
C ASP A 95 4.35 -1.88 -8.98
N LEU A 96 4.30 -0.98 -8.01
CA LEU A 96 5.50 -0.44 -7.37
C LEU A 96 6.09 -1.42 -6.37
N ARG A 97 7.42 -1.48 -6.30
CA ARG A 97 8.13 -2.31 -5.32
C ARG A 97 9.49 -1.74 -4.95
N GLY A 98 9.90 -1.97 -3.71
CA GLY A 98 11.27 -1.71 -3.23
C GLY A 98 11.79 -0.32 -3.55
N GLU A 99 12.97 -0.26 -4.10
CA GLU A 99 13.61 1.03 -4.43
C GLU A 99 12.85 1.80 -5.51
N GLY A 100 12.24 1.12 -6.47
CA GLY A 100 11.41 1.77 -7.49
C GLY A 100 10.24 2.51 -6.87
N MET A 101 9.60 1.91 -5.88
CA MET A 101 8.51 2.54 -5.13
C MET A 101 9.01 3.76 -4.37
N LYS A 102 10.12 3.63 -3.65
CA LYS A 102 10.70 4.74 -2.87
C LYS A 102 11.09 5.90 -3.77
N ASN A 103 11.72 5.61 -4.90
CA ASN A 103 12.14 6.62 -5.86
C ASN A 103 10.95 7.38 -6.44
N LYS A 104 9.88 6.67 -6.78
CA LYS A 104 8.69 7.30 -7.36
C LYS A 104 7.99 8.21 -6.36
N VAL A 105 7.84 7.74 -5.12
CA VAL A 105 7.21 8.56 -4.06
C VAL A 105 8.06 9.80 -3.78
N ALA A 106 9.37 9.64 -3.66
CA ALA A 106 10.27 10.77 -3.44
C ALA A 106 10.20 11.78 -4.58
N GLU A 107 10.16 11.30 -5.82
CA GLU A 107 10.05 12.14 -7.00
C GLU A 107 8.83 13.07 -6.93
N VAL A 108 7.64 12.50 -6.68
CA VAL A 108 6.42 13.29 -6.69
C VAL A 108 6.26 14.19 -5.47
N LEU A 109 6.76 13.76 -4.30
CA LEU A 109 6.59 14.53 -3.07
C LEU A 109 7.66 15.61 -2.88
N ASN A 110 8.87 15.37 -3.39
CA ASN A 110 9.94 16.34 -3.26
C ASN A 110 9.92 17.41 -4.36
N ASN A 111 9.21 17.17 -5.46
CA ASN A 111 9.16 18.08 -6.60
C ASN A 111 7.84 18.86 -6.72
N LYS A 112 7.01 18.80 -5.70
CA LYS A 112 5.74 19.55 -5.74
C LYS A 112 5.89 20.97 -5.26
#